data_db7bfd3d01860ad8cececa192222ba9a
#
_entry.id   db7bfd3d01860ad8cececa192222ba9a
#
_cell.length_a   1.000
_cell.length_b   1.000
_cell.length_c   1.000
_cell.angle_alpha   90.00
_cell.angle_beta   90.00
_cell.angle_gamma   90.00
#
_symmetry.space_group_name_H-M   'P 1'
#
loop_
_entity.id
_entity.type
_entity.pdbx_description
1 polymer ?
#
loop_
_entity_poly.entity_id
_entity_poly.type
_entity_poly.pdbx_seq_one_letter_code
_entity_poly.pdbx_strand_id
1 'polypeptide(L)'
;MSVDAFIAYLQLEKKYSPHTIKAYNKDITAFTSFCQDHHQLNGIWNVNYPLIRNWIVYLVEKKVSNRSINRKIASLKAYYRFLLKIGDIDTDPLANHKALKVEKKIQVPFSENEMWNVLNAIEYSKDFTGARDKLIIELLYTTGIRRAELLNLKVVDINFSTKTLKVLGKRNKERLLPIIEHLENTLQSYLNLRNSIKKVAAEEYLLLTNSGDKIYETLVYRVINKYLSMVSPKVKKSPHMLRHTFATHLLNKGADLNAVKELLGHSSLASTQVYTHSSIAKLKEVHATAHPRNKE
;
A
#
# COMPACT_ATOMS: atom_id res chain seq x y z
N MET A 1 17.34 -24.55 17.48
CA MET A 1 16.93 -23.18 17.82
C MET A 1 15.62 -22.79 17.14
N SER A 2 14.88 -21.93 17.80
CA SER A 2 13.47 -21.75 17.45
C SER A 2 13.28 -20.68 16.37
N VAL A 3 12.25 -20.84 15.60
CA VAL A 3 11.71 -19.83 14.70
C VAL A 3 11.45 -18.51 15.48
N ASP A 4 11.19 -18.63 16.79
CA ASP A 4 10.96 -17.48 17.68
C ASP A 4 12.18 -16.54 17.78
N ALA A 5 13.40 -17.08 17.84
CA ALA A 5 14.61 -16.27 17.83
C ALA A 5 14.76 -15.46 16.54
N PHE A 6 14.41 -16.05 15.40
CA PHE A 6 14.39 -15.35 14.12
C PHE A 6 13.31 -14.26 14.10
N ILE A 7 12.13 -14.54 14.60
CA ILE A 7 11.03 -13.55 14.69
C ILE A 7 11.45 -12.38 15.60
N ALA A 8 12.05 -12.66 16.74
CA ALA A 8 12.61 -11.64 17.63
C ALA A 8 13.69 -10.78 16.93
N TYR A 9 14.60 -11.42 16.17
CA TYR A 9 15.61 -10.73 15.36
C TYR A 9 14.97 -9.79 14.33
N LEU A 10 13.93 -10.23 13.62
CA LEU A 10 13.22 -9.39 12.65
C LEU A 10 12.55 -8.19 13.33
N GLN A 11 12.02 -8.39 14.54
CA GLN A 11 11.32 -7.37 15.29
C GLN A 11 12.28 -6.37 15.93
N LEU A 12 13.28 -6.84 16.66
CA LEU A 12 14.13 -6.02 17.51
C LEU A 12 15.31 -5.41 16.73
N GLU A 13 16.03 -6.22 15.96
CA GLU A 13 17.20 -5.74 15.22
C GLU A 13 16.83 -5.17 13.84
N LYS A 14 16.01 -5.85 13.06
CA LYS A 14 15.62 -5.41 11.71
C LYS A 14 14.49 -4.38 11.71
N LYS A 15 13.76 -4.24 12.81
CA LYS A 15 12.65 -3.31 12.99
C LYS A 15 11.62 -3.42 11.84
N TYR A 16 11.29 -4.66 11.45
CA TYR A 16 10.31 -4.92 10.42
C TYR A 16 8.90 -4.62 10.93
N SER A 17 8.01 -4.25 10.01
CA SER A 17 6.61 -3.99 10.35
C SER A 17 5.91 -5.27 10.84
N PRO A 18 4.90 -5.16 11.74
CA PRO A 18 4.12 -6.32 12.22
C PRO A 18 3.55 -7.18 11.08
N HIS A 19 3.10 -6.54 10.01
CA HIS A 19 2.60 -7.26 8.81
C HIS A 19 3.70 -8.08 8.12
N THR A 20 4.91 -7.54 8.03
CA THR A 20 6.05 -8.25 7.45
C THR A 20 6.42 -9.45 8.31
N ILE A 21 6.53 -9.26 9.63
CA ILE A 21 6.84 -10.32 10.59
C ILE A 21 5.79 -11.44 10.52
N LYS A 22 4.51 -11.09 10.53
CA LYS A 22 3.40 -12.06 10.39
C LYS A 22 3.49 -12.86 9.09
N ALA A 23 3.87 -12.21 7.98
CA ALA A 23 4.04 -12.90 6.70
C ALA A 23 5.22 -13.89 6.72
N TYR A 24 6.35 -13.48 7.28
CA TYR A 24 7.53 -14.34 7.44
C TYR A 24 7.21 -15.54 8.34
N ASN A 25 6.61 -15.30 9.51
CA ASN A 25 6.21 -16.38 10.41
C ASN A 25 5.28 -17.38 9.72
N LYS A 26 4.23 -16.90 9.05
CA LYS A 26 3.30 -17.77 8.30
C LYS A 26 4.01 -18.60 7.23
N ASP A 27 4.98 -18.04 6.52
CA ASP A 27 5.69 -18.74 5.47
C ASP A 27 6.62 -19.81 6.03
N ILE A 28 7.32 -19.53 7.14
CA ILE A 28 8.21 -20.46 7.81
C ILE A 28 7.40 -21.59 8.44
N THR A 29 6.31 -21.27 9.15
CA THR A 29 5.41 -22.29 9.73
C THR A 29 4.87 -23.23 8.64
N ALA A 30 4.47 -22.68 7.48
CA ALA A 30 3.98 -23.51 6.37
C ALA A 30 5.05 -24.46 5.82
N PHE A 31 6.32 -24.05 5.81
CA PHE A 31 7.41 -24.94 5.43
C PHE A 31 7.72 -25.97 6.50
N THR A 32 7.71 -25.58 7.77
CA THR A 32 7.91 -26.51 8.90
C THR A 32 6.84 -27.59 8.91
N SER A 33 5.56 -27.24 8.73
CA SER A 33 4.46 -28.22 8.62
C SER A 33 4.68 -29.17 7.44
N PHE A 34 5.08 -28.66 6.26
CA PHE A 34 5.39 -29.50 5.11
C PHE A 34 6.53 -30.51 5.41
N CYS A 35 7.60 -30.07 6.07
CA CYS A 35 8.71 -30.93 6.45
C CYS A 35 8.27 -32.01 7.45
N GLN A 36 7.41 -31.66 8.39
CA GLN A 36 6.87 -32.60 9.37
C GLN A 36 5.93 -33.61 8.72
N ASP A 37 4.96 -33.14 7.93
CA ASP A 37 3.89 -33.97 7.36
C ASP A 37 4.39 -34.94 6.27
N HIS A 38 5.36 -34.50 5.45
CA HIS A 38 5.81 -35.24 4.29
C HIS A 38 7.19 -35.94 4.46
N HIS A 39 7.98 -35.46 5.44
CA HIS A 39 9.34 -35.97 5.64
C HIS A 39 9.66 -36.35 7.08
N GLN A 40 8.68 -36.25 8.01
CA GLN A 40 8.81 -36.59 9.43
C GLN A 40 9.96 -35.87 10.16
N LEU A 41 10.31 -34.67 9.69
CA LEU A 41 11.38 -33.87 10.25
C LEU A 41 10.85 -32.98 11.39
N ASN A 42 11.51 -33.03 12.55
CA ASN A 42 11.16 -32.24 13.73
C ASN A 42 11.70 -30.79 13.71
N GLY A 43 12.27 -30.34 12.58
CA GLY A 43 12.78 -28.99 12.43
C GLY A 43 13.30 -28.72 11.03
N ILE A 44 13.60 -27.46 10.75
CA ILE A 44 13.99 -26.97 9.43
C ILE A 44 15.41 -26.38 9.38
N TRP A 45 16.21 -26.57 10.44
CA TRP A 45 17.58 -26.03 10.51
C TRP A 45 18.58 -26.81 9.65
N ASN A 46 18.38 -28.11 9.51
CA ASN A 46 19.29 -28.99 8.75
C ASN A 46 18.59 -29.52 7.48
N VAL A 47 18.05 -28.60 6.68
CA VAL A 47 17.34 -28.95 5.43
C VAL A 47 18.24 -28.65 4.25
N ASN A 48 18.33 -29.61 3.30
CA ASN A 48 19.04 -29.42 2.05
C ASN A 48 18.16 -28.83 0.93
N TYR A 49 18.79 -28.35 -0.14
CA TYR A 49 18.07 -27.75 -1.27
C TYR A 49 17.07 -28.72 -1.94
N PRO A 50 17.36 -30.03 -2.16
CA PRO A 50 16.38 -30.98 -2.69
C PRO A 50 15.03 -30.94 -1.95
N LEU A 51 15.04 -30.91 -0.62
CA LEU A 51 13.82 -30.88 0.16
C LEU A 51 13.04 -29.54 -0.01
N ILE A 52 13.75 -28.43 -0.08
CA ILE A 52 13.12 -27.12 -0.39
C ILE A 52 12.52 -27.14 -1.79
N ARG A 53 13.20 -27.80 -2.76
CA ARG A 53 12.67 -27.99 -4.12
C ARG A 53 11.40 -28.84 -4.12
N ASN A 54 11.33 -29.88 -3.30
CA ASN A 54 10.10 -30.68 -3.15
C ASN A 54 8.94 -29.81 -2.64
N TRP A 55 9.19 -28.90 -1.67
CA TRP A 55 8.17 -27.96 -1.23
C TRP A 55 7.72 -26.99 -2.34
N ILE A 56 8.65 -26.50 -3.17
CA ILE A 56 8.29 -25.68 -4.33
C ILE A 56 7.38 -26.45 -5.28
N VAL A 57 7.71 -27.73 -5.61
CA VAL A 57 6.86 -28.58 -6.46
C VAL A 57 5.48 -28.78 -5.84
N TYR A 58 5.42 -29.12 -4.56
CA TYR A 58 4.17 -29.23 -3.81
C TYR A 58 3.31 -27.94 -3.89
N LEU A 59 3.91 -26.77 -3.74
CA LEU A 59 3.21 -25.50 -3.86
C LEU A 59 2.69 -25.24 -5.28
N VAL A 60 3.43 -25.65 -6.31
CA VAL A 60 3.00 -25.56 -7.72
C VAL A 60 1.80 -26.47 -7.96
N GLU A 61 1.82 -27.70 -7.49
CA GLU A 61 0.70 -28.66 -7.56
C GLU A 61 -0.55 -28.13 -6.85
N LYS A 62 -0.37 -27.42 -5.72
CA LYS A 62 -1.43 -26.69 -5.01
C LYS A 62 -1.87 -25.40 -5.73
N LYS A 63 -1.42 -25.16 -6.97
CA LYS A 63 -1.75 -23.99 -7.81
C LYS A 63 -1.42 -22.64 -7.15
N VAL A 64 -0.42 -22.59 -6.27
CA VAL A 64 0.10 -21.35 -5.70
C VAL A 64 0.87 -20.59 -6.79
N SER A 65 0.61 -19.31 -6.95
CA SER A 65 1.28 -18.51 -8.00
C SER A 65 2.78 -18.40 -7.77
N ASN A 66 3.59 -18.36 -8.86
CA ASN A 66 5.05 -18.22 -8.82
C ASN A 66 5.50 -17.00 -7.99
N ARG A 67 4.76 -15.90 -8.05
CA ARG A 67 5.02 -14.71 -7.21
C ARG A 67 4.90 -15.03 -5.72
N SER A 68 3.87 -15.80 -5.33
CA SER A 68 3.67 -16.20 -3.94
C SER A 68 4.71 -17.22 -3.49
N ILE A 69 5.10 -18.15 -4.36
CA ILE A 69 6.18 -19.11 -4.09
C ILE A 69 7.49 -18.37 -3.89
N ASN A 70 7.88 -17.46 -4.80
CA ASN A 70 9.09 -16.67 -4.67
C ASN A 70 9.12 -15.85 -3.38
N ARG A 71 7.97 -15.28 -2.94
CA ARG A 71 7.87 -14.58 -1.65
C ARG A 71 8.13 -15.54 -0.48
N LYS A 72 7.55 -16.73 -0.50
CA LYS A 72 7.75 -17.76 0.53
C LYS A 72 9.21 -18.21 0.61
N ILE A 73 9.84 -18.40 -0.54
CA ILE A 73 11.28 -18.74 -0.60
C ILE A 73 12.14 -17.57 -0.10
N ALA A 74 11.75 -16.31 -0.37
CA ALA A 74 12.46 -15.16 0.20
C ALA A 74 12.39 -15.12 1.74
N SER A 75 11.28 -15.57 2.35
CA SER A 75 11.15 -15.72 3.79
C SER A 75 12.11 -16.80 4.33
N LEU A 76 12.18 -17.95 3.67
CA LEU A 76 13.14 -19.00 4.04
C LEU A 76 14.59 -18.54 3.85
N LYS A 77 14.90 -17.86 2.76
CA LYS A 77 16.26 -17.33 2.51
C LYS A 77 16.69 -16.34 3.60
N ALA A 78 15.78 -15.53 4.10
CA ALA A 78 16.07 -14.64 5.24
C ALA A 78 16.29 -15.44 6.54
N TYR A 79 15.54 -16.52 6.76
CA TYR A 79 15.71 -17.42 7.91
C TYR A 79 17.06 -18.14 7.87
N TYR A 80 17.44 -18.77 6.75
CA TYR A 80 18.73 -19.45 6.65
C TYR A 80 19.92 -18.50 6.73
N ARG A 81 19.80 -17.29 6.20
CA ARG A 81 20.83 -16.24 6.41
C ARG A 81 20.97 -15.83 7.86
N PHE A 82 19.87 -15.83 8.62
CA PHE A 82 19.92 -15.60 10.05
C PHE A 82 20.64 -16.74 10.77
N LEU A 83 20.29 -18.00 10.47
CA LEU A 83 20.96 -19.18 11.05
C LEU A 83 22.46 -19.19 10.74
N LEU A 84 22.85 -18.87 9.51
CA LEU A 84 24.26 -18.73 9.11
C LEU A 84 24.96 -17.61 9.91
N LYS A 85 24.28 -16.46 10.15
CA LYS A 85 24.82 -15.34 10.91
C LYS A 85 25.12 -15.70 12.36
N ILE A 86 24.29 -16.55 12.97
CA ILE A 86 24.45 -16.97 14.38
C ILE A 86 25.27 -18.24 14.53
N GLY A 87 25.76 -18.84 13.43
CA GLY A 87 26.59 -20.03 13.44
C GLY A 87 25.83 -21.36 13.65
N ASP A 88 24.51 -21.37 13.50
CA ASP A 88 23.69 -22.59 13.64
C ASP A 88 23.80 -23.52 12.42
N ILE A 89 24.22 -22.98 11.27
CA ILE A 89 24.49 -23.71 10.03
C ILE A 89 25.76 -23.17 9.37
N ASP A 90 26.47 -24.01 8.63
CA ASP A 90 27.70 -23.65 7.92
C ASP A 90 27.44 -23.22 6.48
N THR A 91 26.31 -23.62 5.90
CA THR A 91 25.98 -23.36 4.49
C THR A 91 24.52 -22.94 4.32
N ASP A 92 24.27 -21.96 3.45
CA ASP A 92 22.91 -21.53 3.07
C ASP A 92 22.34 -22.52 2.03
N PRO A 93 21.31 -23.33 2.35
CA PRO A 93 20.72 -24.27 1.39
C PRO A 93 20.07 -23.58 0.18
N LEU A 94 19.83 -22.26 0.27
CA LEU A 94 19.25 -21.46 -0.81
C LEU A 94 20.27 -20.57 -1.54
N ALA A 95 21.59 -20.75 -1.31
CA ALA A 95 22.63 -19.94 -1.92
C ALA A 95 22.47 -19.84 -3.46
N ASN A 96 22.29 -20.98 -4.12
CA ASN A 96 22.19 -21.11 -5.58
C ASN A 96 20.74 -21.11 -6.12
N HIS A 97 19.75 -20.85 -5.27
CA HIS A 97 18.34 -20.86 -5.70
C HIS A 97 18.03 -19.73 -6.67
N LYS A 98 17.49 -20.08 -7.84
CA LYS A 98 16.97 -19.15 -8.84
C LYS A 98 15.44 -19.02 -8.68
N ALA A 99 14.96 -17.79 -8.59
CA ALA A 99 13.53 -17.51 -8.48
C ALA A 99 12.75 -18.02 -9.70
N LEU A 100 11.52 -18.49 -9.47
CA LEU A 100 10.61 -18.91 -10.52
C LEU A 100 10.26 -17.71 -11.42
N LYS A 101 10.17 -17.96 -12.72
CA LYS A 101 9.78 -16.95 -13.70
C LYS A 101 8.36 -16.44 -13.41
N VAL A 102 8.20 -15.14 -13.28
CA VAL A 102 6.91 -14.50 -13.01
C VAL A 102 6.50 -13.68 -14.23
N GLU A 103 5.32 -13.98 -14.75
CA GLU A 103 4.74 -13.20 -15.82
C GLU A 103 4.45 -11.76 -15.34
N LYS A 104 4.94 -10.77 -16.09
CA LYS A 104 4.65 -9.36 -15.83
C LYS A 104 3.29 -9.02 -16.45
N LYS A 105 2.23 -9.09 -15.68
CA LYS A 105 0.92 -8.59 -16.10
C LYS A 105 0.96 -7.07 -16.13
N ILE A 106 0.82 -6.48 -17.31
CA ILE A 106 0.68 -5.04 -17.49
C ILE A 106 -0.65 -4.63 -16.83
N GLN A 107 -0.57 -3.70 -15.90
CA GLN A 107 -1.76 -3.15 -15.26
C GLN A 107 -2.15 -1.88 -16.01
N VAL A 108 -3.26 -1.93 -16.73
CA VAL A 108 -3.79 -0.76 -17.45
C VAL A 108 -4.45 0.18 -16.43
N PRO A 109 -3.99 1.44 -16.30
CA PRO A 109 -4.60 2.42 -15.41
C PRO A 109 -6.03 2.75 -15.85
N PHE A 110 -6.81 3.37 -14.98
CA PHE A 110 -8.09 3.95 -15.39
C PHE A 110 -7.83 5.10 -16.36
N SER A 111 -8.72 5.30 -17.33
CA SER A 111 -8.66 6.46 -18.22
C SER A 111 -9.11 7.74 -17.51
N GLU A 112 -8.79 8.91 -18.07
CA GLU A 112 -9.26 10.19 -17.55
C GLU A 112 -10.80 10.24 -17.53
N ASN A 113 -11.44 9.71 -18.58
CA ASN A 113 -12.91 9.63 -18.67
C ASN A 113 -13.53 8.70 -17.60
N GLU A 114 -12.92 7.53 -17.33
CA GLU A 114 -13.38 6.66 -16.25
C GLU A 114 -13.25 7.36 -14.87
N MET A 115 -12.18 8.14 -14.66
CA MET A 115 -11.99 8.90 -13.42
C MET A 115 -12.94 10.09 -13.34
N TRP A 116 -13.19 10.78 -14.43
CA TRP A 116 -14.18 11.85 -14.50
C TRP A 116 -15.57 11.31 -14.17
N ASN A 117 -15.98 10.22 -14.81
CA ASN A 117 -17.29 9.59 -14.59
C ASN A 117 -17.50 9.18 -13.14
N VAL A 118 -16.50 8.52 -12.51
CA VAL A 118 -16.65 8.10 -11.11
C VAL A 118 -16.74 9.27 -10.13
N LEU A 119 -16.13 10.40 -10.43
CA LEU A 119 -16.10 11.55 -9.51
C LEU A 119 -17.25 12.54 -9.75
N ASN A 120 -17.77 12.65 -11.01
CA ASN A 120 -18.73 13.67 -11.39
C ASN A 120 -20.06 13.13 -11.90
N ALA A 121 -20.07 12.01 -12.65
CA ALA A 121 -21.28 11.50 -13.29
C ALA A 121 -22.05 10.50 -12.41
N ILE A 122 -21.38 9.83 -11.47
CA ILE A 122 -22.06 8.95 -10.52
C ILE A 122 -22.74 9.77 -9.42
N GLU A 123 -23.98 9.42 -9.15
CA GLU A 123 -24.71 9.97 -8.01
C GLU A 123 -24.28 9.25 -6.71
N TYR A 124 -23.60 9.97 -5.83
CA TYR A 124 -23.32 9.55 -4.46
C TYR A 124 -24.52 9.92 -3.58
N SER A 125 -24.82 9.08 -2.59
CA SER A 125 -25.88 9.45 -1.63
C SER A 125 -25.56 10.78 -0.94
N LYS A 126 -26.60 11.61 -0.73
CA LYS A 126 -26.45 12.95 -0.16
C LYS A 126 -26.27 12.95 1.38
N ASP A 127 -25.78 11.86 1.91
CA ASP A 127 -25.52 11.62 3.32
C ASP A 127 -24.01 11.54 3.62
N PHE A 128 -23.70 11.35 4.89
CA PHE A 128 -22.32 11.13 5.34
C PHE A 128 -21.62 9.97 4.59
N THR A 129 -22.34 8.89 4.30
CA THR A 129 -21.78 7.70 3.64
C THR A 129 -21.31 8.03 2.23
N GLY A 130 -22.15 8.71 1.44
CA GLY A 130 -21.80 9.10 0.08
C GLY A 130 -20.68 10.12 0.02
N ALA A 131 -20.71 11.12 0.90
CA ALA A 131 -19.63 12.11 0.99
C ALA A 131 -18.29 11.46 1.36
N ARG A 132 -18.29 10.52 2.33
CA ARG A 132 -17.11 9.74 2.70
C ARG A 132 -16.59 8.91 1.52
N ASP A 133 -17.48 8.18 0.87
CA ASP A 133 -17.12 7.26 -0.21
C ASP A 133 -16.52 8.03 -1.40
N LYS A 134 -17.09 9.18 -1.76
CA LYS A 134 -16.55 10.10 -2.76
C LYS A 134 -15.16 10.59 -2.35
N LEU A 135 -15.01 11.07 -1.12
CA LEU A 135 -13.75 11.59 -0.61
C LEU A 135 -12.64 10.52 -0.59
N ILE A 136 -12.96 9.26 -0.28
CA ILE A 136 -11.99 8.15 -0.33
C ILE A 136 -11.42 8.00 -1.75
N ILE A 137 -12.27 8.00 -2.77
CA ILE A 137 -11.84 7.84 -4.16
C ILE A 137 -11.03 9.06 -4.62
N GLU A 138 -11.53 10.24 -4.29
CA GLU A 138 -10.90 11.50 -4.70
C GLU A 138 -9.53 11.68 -4.04
N LEU A 139 -9.38 11.44 -2.74
CA LEU A 139 -8.07 11.46 -2.05
C LEU A 139 -7.08 10.51 -2.70
N LEU A 140 -7.46 9.27 -2.96
CA LEU A 140 -6.56 8.28 -3.57
C LEU A 140 -6.12 8.67 -4.98
N TYR A 141 -7.02 9.25 -5.77
CA TYR A 141 -6.74 9.63 -7.14
C TYR A 141 -6.00 10.96 -7.26
N THR A 142 -6.37 11.98 -6.48
CA THR A 142 -5.77 13.33 -6.63
C THR A 142 -4.43 13.47 -5.90
N THR A 143 -4.18 12.66 -4.88
CA THR A 143 -2.95 12.75 -4.08
C THR A 143 -2.02 11.55 -4.26
N GLY A 144 -2.51 10.44 -4.82
CA GLY A 144 -1.75 9.21 -4.98
C GLY A 144 -1.27 8.59 -3.67
N ILE A 145 -1.89 8.90 -2.52
CA ILE A 145 -1.49 8.35 -1.22
C ILE A 145 -1.67 6.83 -1.16
N ARG A 146 -0.93 6.18 -0.26
CA ARG A 146 -1.08 4.74 -0.02
C ARG A 146 -2.31 4.48 0.83
N ARG A 147 -2.94 3.29 0.67
CA ARG A 147 -4.08 2.88 1.51
C ARG A 147 -3.80 3.03 3.01
N ALA A 148 -2.65 2.59 3.47
CA ALA A 148 -2.28 2.71 4.88
C ALA A 148 -2.14 4.16 5.35
N GLU A 149 -1.69 5.06 4.48
CA GLU A 149 -1.62 6.49 4.74
C GLU A 149 -3.03 7.08 4.82
N LEU A 150 -3.92 6.74 3.87
CA LEU A 150 -5.32 7.16 3.88
C LEU A 150 -6.04 6.77 5.19
N LEU A 151 -5.84 5.54 5.66
CA LEU A 151 -6.46 5.05 6.91
C LEU A 151 -6.00 5.80 8.15
N ASN A 152 -4.79 6.39 8.11
CA ASN A 152 -4.19 7.08 9.25
C ASN A 152 -4.24 8.61 9.14
N LEU A 153 -4.87 9.16 8.10
CA LEU A 153 -5.07 10.60 7.99
C LEU A 153 -5.87 11.13 9.18
N LYS A 154 -5.42 12.24 9.72
CA LYS A 154 -6.08 12.97 10.81
C LYS A 154 -6.67 14.29 10.30
N VAL A 155 -7.63 14.83 11.01
CA VAL A 155 -8.23 16.13 10.66
C VAL A 155 -7.17 17.24 10.71
N VAL A 156 -6.27 17.18 11.69
CA VAL A 156 -5.16 18.15 11.86
C VAL A 156 -4.10 18.08 10.75
N ASP A 157 -4.11 17.04 9.92
CA ASP A 157 -3.19 16.93 8.78
C ASP A 157 -3.60 17.78 7.58
N ILE A 158 -4.81 18.35 7.60
CA ILE A 158 -5.34 19.23 6.56
C ILE A 158 -5.04 20.68 6.92
N ASN A 159 -4.38 21.39 6.02
CA ASN A 159 -4.20 22.83 6.13
C ASN A 159 -4.86 23.52 4.94
N PHE A 160 -6.04 24.07 5.15
CA PHE A 160 -6.80 24.79 4.12
C PHE A 160 -6.13 26.12 3.72
N SER A 161 -5.48 26.82 4.65
CA SER A 161 -4.83 28.11 4.36
C SER A 161 -3.66 27.94 3.40
N THR A 162 -2.87 26.87 3.58
CA THR A 162 -1.74 26.56 2.68
C THR A 162 -2.12 25.58 1.59
N LYS A 163 -3.37 25.11 1.54
CA LYS A 163 -3.85 24.07 0.61
C LYS A 163 -2.91 22.85 0.55
N THR A 164 -2.60 22.28 1.73
CA THR A 164 -1.71 21.13 1.84
C THR A 164 -2.27 20.05 2.76
N LEU A 165 -1.99 18.81 2.41
CA LEU A 165 -2.27 17.60 3.18
C LEU A 165 -0.95 17.00 3.66
N LYS A 166 -0.75 16.91 4.97
CA LYS A 166 0.40 16.23 5.55
C LYS A 166 0.17 14.73 5.60
N VAL A 167 1.12 13.95 5.12
CA VAL A 167 1.03 12.49 5.08
C VAL A 167 2.25 11.86 5.71
N LEU A 168 2.02 10.96 6.66
CA LEU A 168 3.07 10.19 7.31
C LEU A 168 3.32 8.89 6.55
N GLY A 169 4.48 8.80 5.92
CA GLY A 169 4.91 7.64 5.13
C GLY A 169 5.69 6.59 5.91
N LYS A 170 6.30 5.65 5.19
CA LYS A 170 7.14 4.60 5.79
C LYS A 170 8.34 5.21 6.53
N ARG A 171 8.69 4.65 7.70
CA ARG A 171 9.77 5.12 8.60
C ARG A 171 9.54 6.53 9.14
N ASN A 172 8.29 6.88 9.40
CA ASN A 172 7.89 8.20 9.93
C ASN A 172 8.37 9.40 9.07
N LYS A 173 8.56 9.20 7.77
CA LYS A 173 8.87 10.33 6.88
C LYS A 173 7.57 11.05 6.51
N GLU A 174 7.51 12.32 6.85
CA GLU A 174 6.41 13.19 6.46
C GLU A 174 6.63 13.72 5.05
N ARG A 175 5.52 13.95 4.33
CA ARG A 175 5.50 14.71 3.09
C ARG A 175 4.23 15.54 3.01
N LEU A 176 4.31 16.67 2.32
CA LEU A 176 3.17 17.54 2.04
C LEU A 176 2.67 17.26 0.62
N LEU A 177 1.37 17.11 0.49
CA LEU A 177 0.69 16.92 -0.80
C LEU A 177 -0.21 18.14 -1.06
N PRO A 178 -0.27 18.66 -2.30
CA PRO A 178 -1.17 19.75 -2.64
C PRO A 178 -2.63 19.31 -2.55
N ILE A 179 -3.49 20.20 -2.08
CA ILE A 179 -4.95 20.07 -2.13
C ILE A 179 -5.43 20.93 -3.30
N ILE A 180 -5.99 20.29 -4.33
CA ILE A 180 -6.63 20.99 -5.46
C ILE A 180 -8.03 21.45 -5.05
N GLU A 181 -8.59 22.41 -5.76
CA GLU A 181 -9.87 23.05 -5.43
C GLU A 181 -11.03 22.04 -5.30
N HIS A 182 -11.16 21.12 -6.25
CA HIS A 182 -12.19 20.08 -6.17
C HIS A 182 -12.07 19.20 -4.93
N LEU A 183 -10.84 18.80 -4.56
CA LEU A 183 -10.61 18.04 -3.34
C LEU A 183 -10.91 18.89 -2.09
N GLU A 184 -10.59 20.17 -2.10
CA GLU A 184 -10.91 21.10 -1.01
C GLU A 184 -12.42 21.15 -0.76
N ASN A 185 -13.21 21.34 -1.82
CA ASN A 185 -14.67 21.35 -1.77
C ASN A 185 -15.26 20.05 -1.23
N THR A 186 -14.72 18.90 -1.70
CA THR A 186 -15.16 17.58 -1.21
C THR A 186 -14.79 17.36 0.26
N LEU A 187 -13.60 17.81 0.69
CA LEU A 187 -13.17 17.76 2.09
C LEU A 187 -14.09 18.59 2.98
N GLN A 188 -14.41 19.83 2.60
CA GLN A 188 -15.30 20.72 3.37
C GLN A 188 -16.71 20.12 3.49
N SER A 189 -17.26 19.64 2.37
CA SER A 189 -18.58 19.00 2.34
C SER A 189 -18.62 17.76 3.26
N TYR A 190 -17.58 16.95 3.22
CA TYR A 190 -17.48 15.77 4.10
C TYR A 190 -17.34 16.17 5.56
N LEU A 191 -16.50 17.14 5.90
CA LEU A 191 -16.28 17.58 7.28
C LEU A 191 -17.56 18.15 7.90
N ASN A 192 -18.37 18.88 7.12
CA ASN A 192 -19.67 19.39 7.58
C ASN A 192 -20.61 18.22 7.97
N LEU A 193 -20.70 17.19 7.15
CA LEU A 193 -21.53 16.02 7.45
C LEU A 193 -20.92 15.15 8.56
N ARG A 194 -19.59 15.09 8.66
CA ARG A 194 -18.89 14.37 9.72
C ARG A 194 -19.22 14.95 11.11
N ASN A 195 -19.35 16.24 11.22
CA ASN A 195 -19.70 16.92 12.48
C ASN A 195 -21.12 16.58 12.97
N SER A 196 -22.00 16.06 12.12
CA SER A 196 -23.34 15.63 12.49
C SER A 196 -23.41 14.22 13.08
N ILE A 197 -22.29 13.47 13.10
CA ILE A 197 -22.23 12.13 13.70
C ILE A 197 -22.31 12.27 15.23
N LYS A 198 -23.34 11.69 15.83
CA LYS A 198 -23.62 11.84 17.28
C LYS A 198 -22.57 11.18 18.19
N LYS A 199 -21.89 10.14 17.73
CA LYS A 199 -20.90 9.40 18.52
C LYS A 199 -19.64 9.19 17.67
N VAL A 200 -18.59 9.91 18.01
CA VAL A 200 -17.28 9.79 17.32
C VAL A 200 -16.30 9.14 18.30
N ALA A 201 -16.01 7.86 18.09
CA ALA A 201 -15.04 7.12 18.91
C ALA A 201 -13.58 7.39 18.50
N ALA A 202 -13.38 7.84 17.28
CA ALA A 202 -12.06 8.06 16.68
C ALA A 202 -11.92 9.51 16.12
N GLU A 203 -12.17 10.50 16.98
CA GLU A 203 -12.31 11.91 16.63
C GLU A 203 -11.09 12.50 15.90
N GLU A 204 -9.91 12.04 16.22
CA GLU A 204 -8.68 12.51 15.58
C GLU A 204 -8.56 12.11 14.10
N TYR A 205 -9.17 10.98 13.67
CA TYR A 205 -9.05 10.48 12.31
C TYR A 205 -9.98 11.22 11.35
N LEU A 206 -9.46 11.51 10.15
CA LEU A 206 -10.23 12.18 9.12
C LEU A 206 -11.43 11.35 8.68
N LEU A 207 -11.20 10.10 8.29
CA LEU A 207 -12.22 9.23 7.70
C LEU A 207 -12.80 8.25 8.74
N LEU A 208 -14.12 8.26 8.85
CA LEU A 208 -14.86 7.47 9.82
C LEU A 208 -15.84 6.50 9.17
N THR A 209 -16.19 5.45 9.90
CA THR A 209 -17.35 4.59 9.60
C THR A 209 -18.64 5.31 9.95
N ASN A 210 -19.79 4.72 9.62
CA ASN A 210 -21.10 5.26 10.02
C ASN A 210 -21.32 5.21 11.53
N SER A 211 -20.60 4.33 12.25
CA SER A 211 -20.60 4.23 13.71
C SER A 211 -19.67 5.23 14.40
N GLY A 212 -18.93 6.05 13.65
CA GLY A 212 -17.96 7.00 14.19
C GLY A 212 -16.59 6.41 14.53
N ASP A 213 -16.34 5.16 14.15
CA ASP A 213 -15.04 4.52 14.32
C ASP A 213 -14.11 4.84 13.14
N LYS A 214 -12.81 4.64 13.34
CA LYS A 214 -11.83 4.74 12.26
C LYS A 214 -12.16 3.79 11.10
N ILE A 215 -11.99 4.24 9.85
CA ILE A 215 -12.15 3.35 8.68
C ILE A 215 -11.10 2.25 8.65
N TYR A 216 -11.41 1.16 7.94
CA TYR A 216 -10.56 -0.02 7.83
C TYR A 216 -10.36 -0.46 6.36
N GLU A 217 -9.33 -1.27 6.14
CA GLU A 217 -8.88 -1.66 4.79
C GLU A 217 -9.99 -2.22 3.89
N THR A 218 -10.82 -3.11 4.43
CA THR A 218 -11.90 -3.76 3.67
C THR A 218 -12.99 -2.78 3.26
N LEU A 219 -13.27 -1.74 4.08
CA LEU A 219 -14.23 -0.68 3.74
C LEU A 219 -13.71 0.08 2.51
N VAL A 220 -12.46 0.55 2.53
CA VAL A 220 -11.85 1.27 1.41
C VAL A 220 -11.90 0.43 0.13
N TYR A 221 -11.59 -0.87 0.23
CA TYR A 221 -11.64 -1.78 -0.91
C TYR A 221 -13.07 -1.92 -1.46
N ARG A 222 -14.08 -2.08 -0.59
CA ARG A 222 -15.50 -2.17 -0.98
C ARG A 222 -15.97 -0.90 -1.69
N VAL A 223 -15.62 0.27 -1.16
CA VAL A 223 -15.97 1.56 -1.77
C VAL A 223 -15.40 1.65 -3.18
N ILE A 224 -14.09 1.40 -3.34
CA ILE A 224 -13.43 1.46 -4.65
C ILE A 224 -14.08 0.48 -5.65
N ASN A 225 -14.32 -0.76 -5.23
CA ASN A 225 -14.96 -1.74 -6.12
C ASN A 225 -16.39 -1.36 -6.48
N LYS A 226 -17.19 -0.90 -5.51
CA LYS A 226 -18.58 -0.47 -5.75
C LYS A 226 -18.63 0.57 -6.86
N TYR A 227 -17.96 1.69 -6.68
CA TYR A 227 -18.11 2.84 -7.59
C TYR A 227 -17.34 2.68 -8.91
N LEU A 228 -16.12 2.14 -8.89
CA LEU A 228 -15.39 1.91 -10.13
C LEU A 228 -15.98 0.77 -10.97
N SER A 229 -16.80 -0.11 -10.42
CA SER A 229 -17.51 -1.12 -11.23
C SER A 229 -18.64 -0.53 -12.04
N MET A 230 -19.16 0.63 -11.66
CA MET A 230 -20.20 1.33 -12.42
C MET A 230 -19.66 1.99 -13.71
N VAL A 231 -18.37 2.33 -13.73
CA VAL A 231 -17.76 3.12 -14.82
C VAL A 231 -16.67 2.37 -15.60
N SER A 232 -16.21 1.23 -15.12
CA SER A 232 -15.10 0.51 -15.74
C SER A 232 -15.28 -1.00 -15.72
N PRO A 233 -15.08 -1.69 -16.86
CA PRO A 233 -15.09 -3.15 -16.94
C PRO A 233 -13.81 -3.80 -16.41
N LYS A 234 -12.79 -3.02 -16.04
CA LYS A 234 -11.52 -3.55 -15.56
C LYS A 234 -11.70 -4.42 -14.33
N VAL A 235 -11.10 -5.61 -14.34
CA VAL A 235 -11.22 -6.60 -13.25
C VAL A 235 -10.54 -6.13 -11.97
N LYS A 236 -9.41 -5.45 -12.08
CA LYS A 236 -8.63 -5.03 -10.91
C LYS A 236 -8.95 -3.59 -10.51
N LYS A 237 -9.71 -3.44 -9.45
CA LYS A 237 -10.08 -2.17 -8.83
C LYS A 237 -9.52 -2.14 -7.39
N SER A 238 -8.54 -1.27 -7.13
CA SER A 238 -7.86 -1.24 -5.83
C SER A 238 -7.20 0.12 -5.57
N PRO A 239 -6.87 0.45 -4.30
CA PRO A 239 -6.11 1.65 -3.97
C PRO A 239 -4.81 1.78 -4.75
N HIS A 240 -4.11 0.67 -5.00
CA HIS A 240 -2.88 0.66 -5.80
C HIS A 240 -3.13 1.02 -7.27
N MET A 241 -4.27 0.62 -7.83
CA MET A 241 -4.63 1.02 -9.19
C MET A 241 -4.93 2.51 -9.30
N LEU A 242 -5.64 3.10 -8.34
CA LEU A 242 -5.87 4.54 -8.31
C LEU A 242 -4.56 5.32 -8.19
N ARG A 243 -3.66 4.88 -7.32
CA ARG A 243 -2.33 5.46 -7.22
C ARG A 243 -1.49 5.29 -8.50
N HIS A 244 -1.59 4.15 -9.18
CA HIS A 244 -0.95 3.93 -10.47
C HIS A 244 -1.56 4.85 -11.54
N THR A 245 -2.87 5.00 -11.56
CA THR A 245 -3.60 5.93 -12.43
C THR A 245 -3.14 7.37 -12.20
N PHE A 246 -3.08 7.84 -10.96
CA PHE A 246 -2.54 9.15 -10.61
C PHE A 246 -1.15 9.37 -11.21
N ALA A 247 -0.21 8.44 -10.94
CA ALA A 247 1.15 8.57 -11.45
C ALA A 247 1.21 8.61 -12.97
N THR A 248 0.46 7.74 -13.65
CA THR A 248 0.43 7.65 -15.11
C THR A 248 -0.17 8.91 -15.73
N HIS A 249 -1.26 9.44 -15.17
CA HIS A 249 -1.89 10.64 -15.69
C HIS A 249 -0.98 11.87 -15.56
N LEU A 250 -0.31 12.04 -14.42
CA LEU A 250 0.67 13.13 -14.27
C LEU A 250 1.81 13.02 -15.29
N LEU A 251 2.38 11.84 -15.46
CA LEU A 251 3.45 11.61 -16.43
C LEU A 251 2.99 11.85 -17.87
N ASN A 252 1.80 11.39 -18.24
CA ASN A 252 1.23 11.60 -19.58
C ASN A 252 0.95 13.09 -19.89
N LYS A 253 0.72 13.90 -18.84
CA LYS A 253 0.56 15.36 -18.95
C LYS A 253 1.89 16.10 -18.85
N GLY A 254 3.02 15.41 -18.91
CA GLY A 254 4.36 16.00 -18.95
C GLY A 254 4.97 16.34 -17.58
N ALA A 255 4.40 15.85 -16.47
CA ALA A 255 5.01 16.05 -15.17
C ALA A 255 6.40 15.39 -15.09
N ASP A 256 7.35 16.06 -14.47
CA ASP A 256 8.68 15.49 -14.23
C ASP A 256 8.61 14.21 -13.37
N LEU A 257 9.33 13.19 -13.78
CA LEU A 257 9.36 11.89 -13.09
C LEU A 257 9.80 11.99 -11.62
N ASN A 258 10.75 12.89 -11.31
CA ASN A 258 11.23 13.07 -9.94
C ASN A 258 10.16 13.75 -9.07
N ALA A 259 9.46 14.75 -9.62
CA ALA A 259 8.34 15.39 -8.94
C ALA A 259 7.22 14.35 -8.63
N VAL A 260 6.88 13.49 -9.58
CA VAL A 260 5.90 12.41 -9.35
C VAL A 260 6.40 11.40 -8.31
N LYS A 261 7.68 11.02 -8.32
CA LYS A 261 8.27 10.15 -7.29
C LYS A 261 8.22 10.80 -5.90
N GLU A 262 8.45 12.10 -5.80
CA GLU A 262 8.39 12.86 -4.56
C GLU A 262 6.96 12.91 -4.00
N LEU A 263 5.97 13.26 -4.81
CA LEU A 263 4.54 13.20 -4.45
C LEU A 263 4.15 11.81 -3.94
N LEU A 264 4.65 10.77 -4.59
CA LEU A 264 4.38 9.40 -4.20
C LEU A 264 5.16 8.94 -2.95
N GLY A 265 6.20 9.63 -2.53
CA GLY A 265 7.04 9.24 -1.39
C GLY A 265 7.79 7.92 -1.66
N HIS A 266 8.46 7.81 -2.82
CA HIS A 266 9.36 6.70 -3.14
C HIS A 266 10.71 6.94 -2.49
N SER A 267 11.17 5.99 -1.67
CA SER A 267 12.36 6.09 -0.81
C SER A 267 13.70 5.79 -1.51
N SER A 268 13.75 5.65 -2.83
CA SER A 268 15.02 5.45 -3.53
C SER A 268 15.52 6.76 -4.11
N LEU A 269 16.51 7.24 -3.55
CA LEU A 269 17.48 8.28 -3.77
C LEU A 269 17.46 9.31 -2.64
N ALA A 270 18.51 9.18 -1.86
CA ALA A 270 19.20 10.13 -1.00
C ALA A 270 18.42 11.29 -0.37
N SER A 271 18.71 11.41 0.90
CA SER A 271 18.61 12.61 1.73
C SER A 271 17.21 13.01 2.20
N THR A 272 17.19 13.29 3.44
CA THR A 272 16.25 14.15 4.14
C THR A 272 16.23 15.51 3.44
N GLN A 273 15.46 15.63 2.37
CA GLN A 273 15.15 16.94 1.83
C GLN A 273 14.24 17.60 2.86
N VAL A 274 14.78 18.59 3.53
CA VAL A 274 13.99 19.58 4.26
C VAL A 274 13.08 20.20 3.21
N TYR A 275 11.76 20.02 3.35
CA TYR A 275 10.78 20.68 2.46
C TYR A 275 10.90 22.18 2.67
N THR A 276 11.57 22.82 1.74
CA THR A 276 11.61 24.30 1.69
C THR A 276 10.30 24.80 1.05
N HIS A 277 9.90 26.03 1.37
CA HIS A 277 8.76 26.68 0.72
C HIS A 277 8.85 26.64 -0.81
N SER A 278 10.06 26.72 -1.37
CA SER A 278 10.33 26.63 -2.81
C SER A 278 10.03 25.25 -3.41
N SER A 279 10.33 24.15 -2.69
CA SER A 279 10.05 22.79 -3.19
C SER A 279 8.53 22.51 -3.19
N ILE A 280 7.81 23.00 -2.18
CA ILE A 280 6.34 22.84 -2.10
C ILE A 280 5.65 23.66 -3.20
N ALA A 281 6.10 24.88 -3.48
CA ALA A 281 5.56 25.69 -4.57
C ALA A 281 5.72 25.00 -5.93
N LYS A 282 6.88 24.42 -6.21
CA LYS A 282 7.14 23.66 -7.44
C LYS A 282 6.28 22.40 -7.54
N LEU A 283 6.07 21.66 -6.44
CA LEU A 283 5.19 20.49 -6.43
C LEU A 283 3.73 20.86 -6.68
N LYS A 284 3.27 22.00 -6.13
CA LYS A 284 1.93 22.54 -6.41
C LYS A 284 1.77 22.92 -7.87
N GLU A 285 2.75 23.59 -8.47
CA GLU A 285 2.75 23.97 -9.87
C GLU A 285 2.67 22.75 -10.78
N VAL A 286 3.54 21.76 -10.57
CA VAL A 286 3.55 20.51 -11.34
C VAL A 286 2.21 19.77 -11.19
N HIS A 287 1.68 19.70 -9.97
CA HIS A 287 0.42 19.05 -9.71
C HIS A 287 -0.76 19.83 -10.34
N ALA A 288 -0.77 21.16 -10.24
CA ALA A 288 -1.81 22.01 -10.79
C ALA A 288 -1.85 21.97 -12.32
N THR A 289 -0.67 21.96 -12.97
CA THR A 289 -0.59 21.91 -14.43
C THR A 289 -0.85 20.54 -15.03
N ALA A 290 -0.40 19.48 -14.36
CA ALA A 290 -0.42 18.12 -14.93
C ALA A 290 -1.58 17.25 -14.42
N HIS A 291 -2.24 17.58 -13.32
CA HIS A 291 -3.35 16.74 -12.85
C HIS A 291 -4.63 17.02 -13.66
N PRO A 292 -5.27 16.00 -14.29
CA PRO A 292 -6.45 16.20 -15.14
C PRO A 292 -7.60 16.94 -14.45
N ARG A 293 -7.80 16.71 -13.17
CA ARG A 293 -8.86 17.30 -12.35
C ARG A 293 -8.71 18.80 -12.07
N ASN A 294 -7.59 19.41 -12.40
CA ASN A 294 -7.40 20.87 -12.29
C ASN A 294 -7.81 21.63 -13.54
N LYS A 295 -8.18 20.95 -14.61
CA LYS A 295 -8.58 21.55 -15.90
C LYS A 295 -10.08 21.52 -16.12
N GLU A 296 -10.81 21.05 -15.13
CA GLU A 296 -12.28 21.02 -15.06
C GLU A 296 -12.82 22.22 -14.25
#